data_6a007c524a9e20081fcc12b7a24e9ac9
#
_entry.id   6a007c524a9e20081fcc12b7a24e9ac9
#
_cell.length_a   1.000
_cell.length_b   1.000
_cell.length_c   1.000
_cell.angle_alpha   90.00
_cell.angle_beta   90.00
_cell.angle_gamma   90.00
#
_symmetry.space_group_name_H-M   'P 1'
#
loop_
_entity.id
_entity.type
_entity.pdbx_description
1 polymer ?
#
loop_
_entity_poly.entity_id
_entity_poly.type
_entity_poly.pdbx_seq_one_letter_code
_entity_poly.pdbx_strand_id
1 'polypeptide(L)'
;MKTVGDGAFRREDLYGRSNDMGFSGALSFLRRKYTRDLTGVDVAVTGIPFDSATSNRPGARFGPRGIRAASTEVASLDGFPFNFNPFDHLAVVDYGDVWLDYGFPQNIVEKVEKHADTILKQGTSLLSFGGDHFVSYPLLRSHHKIHGPISLIHFDAHSDTWDDDGERIDHGSMFLRAAREGIIVPEKSVQIGIRTQNNCTHGFNILHAPWVHTHGVQEVNKFIHDTVKSTDPVYITFDIDCLDPAFAPGTGTPVVGGLSTVQALSILHSLGDLNLIGMDIVEVAPAYDHAEITALAAATIGHDYLCLLAQKKGAQARTIGTMLDEKPSGNSKV
;
A
#
# COMPACT_ATOMS: atom_id res chain seq x y z
N MET A 1 0.89 -3.01 -33.48
CA MET A 1 1.04 -3.62 -32.16
C MET A 1 0.50 -5.04 -32.22
N LYS A 2 1.29 -6.04 -31.90
CA LYS A 2 0.74 -7.37 -31.65
C LYS A 2 0.00 -7.32 -30.31
N THR A 3 -1.31 -7.30 -30.33
CA THR A 3 -2.13 -7.50 -29.13
C THR A 3 -1.96 -8.96 -28.70
N VAL A 4 -1.13 -9.18 -27.73
CA VAL A 4 -0.99 -10.48 -27.09
C VAL A 4 -1.79 -10.40 -25.80
N GLY A 5 -2.93 -11.07 -25.72
CA GLY A 5 -3.68 -11.22 -24.47
C GLY A 5 -2.86 -11.97 -23.41
N ASP A 6 -3.36 -12.01 -22.17
CA ASP A 6 -2.71 -12.65 -21.03
C ASP A 6 -1.32 -12.06 -20.69
N GLY A 7 -1.24 -10.73 -20.63
CA GLY A 7 -0.01 -9.99 -20.33
C GLY A 7 0.72 -10.45 -19.10
N ALA A 8 0.00 -11.02 -18.11
CA ALA A 8 0.59 -11.62 -16.92
C ALA A 8 1.64 -12.70 -17.27
N PHE A 9 1.40 -13.50 -18.30
CA PHE A 9 2.28 -14.62 -18.69
C PHE A 9 3.04 -14.40 -19.99
N ARG A 10 2.46 -13.66 -20.93
CA ARG A 10 2.98 -13.54 -22.30
C ARG A 10 3.73 -12.25 -22.59
N ARG A 11 3.76 -11.33 -21.63
CA ARG A 11 4.48 -10.07 -21.75
C ARG A 11 5.99 -10.32 -21.77
N GLU A 12 6.63 -9.85 -22.81
CA GLU A 12 8.11 -9.90 -22.92
C GLU A 12 8.72 -8.64 -22.31
N ASP A 13 8.11 -7.49 -22.53
CA ASP A 13 8.55 -6.18 -22.07
C ASP A 13 8.02 -5.89 -20.64
N LEU A 14 8.86 -5.33 -19.77
CA LEU A 14 8.50 -4.94 -18.42
C LEU A 14 7.80 -3.58 -18.36
N TYR A 15 7.94 -2.77 -19.42
CA TYR A 15 7.41 -1.42 -19.52
C TYR A 15 6.09 -1.35 -20.31
N GLY A 16 5.44 -0.17 -20.25
CA GLY A 16 4.27 0.16 -21.03
C GLY A 16 2.95 -0.40 -20.51
N ARG A 17 1.86 0.05 -21.13
CA ARG A 17 0.48 -0.28 -20.73
C ARG A 17 0.14 -1.75 -20.94
N SER A 18 -0.85 -2.23 -20.19
CA SER A 18 -1.58 -3.43 -20.53
C SER A 18 -2.73 -3.09 -21.48
N ASN A 19 -2.94 -3.95 -22.48
CA ASN A 19 -4.09 -3.86 -23.40
C ASN A 19 -5.10 -4.98 -23.13
N ASP A 20 -4.95 -5.71 -22.03
CA ASP A 20 -5.89 -6.76 -21.63
C ASP A 20 -7.21 -6.13 -21.19
N MET A 21 -8.32 -6.78 -21.54
CA MET A 21 -9.64 -6.36 -21.07
C MET A 21 -9.78 -6.62 -19.57
N GLY A 22 -10.37 -5.70 -18.79
CA GLY A 22 -10.53 -5.80 -17.36
C GLY A 22 -11.25 -7.07 -16.90
N PHE A 23 -12.21 -7.56 -17.72
CA PHE A 23 -13.07 -8.70 -17.43
C PHE A 23 -12.52 -10.06 -17.88
N SER A 24 -11.32 -10.16 -18.45
CA SER A 24 -10.80 -11.41 -19.02
C SER A 24 -9.31 -11.59 -18.80
N GLY A 25 -8.82 -12.79 -19.08
CA GLY A 25 -7.40 -13.15 -19.05
C GLY A 25 -6.86 -13.51 -17.66
N ALA A 26 -5.56 -13.82 -17.61
CA ALA A 26 -4.88 -14.24 -16.40
C ALA A 26 -4.66 -13.08 -15.44
N LEU A 27 -4.84 -13.33 -14.14
CA LEU A 27 -4.73 -12.32 -13.09
C LEU A 27 -3.27 -12.16 -12.63
N SER A 28 -2.81 -10.91 -12.62
CA SER A 28 -1.65 -10.42 -11.87
C SER A 28 -1.94 -8.97 -11.47
N PHE A 29 -1.22 -8.41 -10.53
CA PHE A 29 -1.44 -7.03 -10.14
C PHE A 29 -1.20 -6.09 -11.34
N LEU A 30 -2.21 -5.28 -11.67
CA LEU A 30 -2.20 -4.34 -12.80
C LEU A 30 -1.75 -4.99 -14.13
N ARG A 31 -2.05 -6.28 -14.32
CA ARG A 31 -1.64 -7.04 -15.51
C ARG A 31 -0.13 -7.02 -15.76
N ARG A 32 0.69 -6.87 -14.70
CA ARG A 32 2.14 -6.95 -14.81
C ARG A 32 2.59 -8.39 -14.98
N LYS A 33 3.78 -8.57 -15.57
CA LYS A 33 4.37 -9.89 -15.79
C LYS A 33 4.46 -10.63 -14.45
N TYR A 34 3.91 -11.84 -14.42
CA TYR A 34 4.01 -12.75 -13.28
C TYR A 34 5.30 -13.55 -13.40
N THR A 35 6.31 -13.21 -12.63
CA THR A 35 7.63 -13.82 -12.72
C THR A 35 8.44 -13.62 -11.44
N ARG A 36 9.36 -14.54 -11.19
CA ARG A 36 10.38 -14.42 -10.12
C ARG A 36 11.76 -13.99 -10.64
N ASP A 37 11.88 -13.71 -11.91
CA ASP A 37 13.07 -13.08 -12.47
C ASP A 37 13.02 -11.57 -12.19
N LEU A 38 14.01 -11.09 -11.42
CA LEU A 38 14.14 -9.69 -11.00
C LEU A 38 15.13 -8.91 -11.86
N THR A 39 15.62 -9.49 -12.95
CA THR A 39 16.58 -8.82 -13.83
C THR A 39 15.96 -7.55 -14.43
N GLY A 40 16.53 -6.39 -14.11
CA GLY A 40 16.06 -5.10 -14.59
C GLY A 40 14.71 -4.64 -13.99
N VAL A 41 14.27 -5.23 -12.88
CA VAL A 41 13.01 -4.91 -12.20
C VAL A 41 13.24 -3.82 -11.16
N ASP A 42 12.42 -2.79 -11.20
CA ASP A 42 12.41 -1.69 -10.23
C ASP A 42 11.57 -2.01 -9.00
N VAL A 43 10.39 -2.59 -9.21
CA VAL A 43 9.44 -2.91 -8.15
C VAL A 43 8.89 -4.31 -8.35
N ALA A 44 8.96 -5.12 -7.30
CA ALA A 44 8.28 -6.40 -7.20
C ALA A 44 7.03 -6.25 -6.34
N VAL A 45 5.90 -6.75 -6.85
CA VAL A 45 4.65 -6.83 -6.10
C VAL A 45 4.51 -8.26 -5.57
N THR A 46 4.26 -8.42 -4.28
CA THR A 46 4.11 -9.75 -3.66
C THR A 46 2.89 -9.82 -2.76
N GLY A 47 2.34 -11.03 -2.59
CA GLY A 47 1.29 -11.28 -1.61
C GLY A 47 1.81 -12.08 -0.42
N ILE A 48 1.24 -11.82 0.75
CA ILE A 48 1.50 -12.54 2.00
C ILE A 48 0.16 -13.05 2.54
N PRO A 49 -0.34 -14.18 2.04
CA PRO A 49 -1.67 -14.69 2.35
C PRO A 49 -1.71 -15.34 3.75
N PHE A 50 -1.66 -14.53 4.81
CA PHE A 50 -1.64 -14.94 6.21
C PHE A 50 -2.70 -14.17 7.01
N ASP A 51 -3.47 -14.85 7.88
CA ASP A 51 -4.47 -14.22 8.75
C ASP A 51 -4.67 -14.98 10.07
N SER A 52 -3.62 -15.66 10.53
CA SER A 52 -3.68 -16.38 11.79
C SER A 52 -3.50 -15.49 13.02
N ALA A 53 -3.13 -14.22 12.83
CA ALA A 53 -3.04 -13.21 13.89
C ALA A 53 -4.35 -12.44 14.10
N THR A 54 -5.33 -12.61 13.22
CA THR A 54 -6.61 -11.88 13.25
C THR A 54 -7.40 -12.16 14.52
N SER A 55 -7.84 -11.10 15.19
CA SER A 55 -8.55 -11.17 16.47
C SER A 55 -10.07 -11.30 16.33
N ASN A 56 -10.66 -10.97 15.17
CA ASN A 56 -12.12 -10.97 14.95
C ASN A 56 -12.51 -11.75 13.68
N ARG A 57 -12.59 -11.10 12.51
CA ARG A 57 -13.07 -11.72 11.27
C ARG A 57 -11.90 -12.24 10.44
N PRO A 58 -11.71 -13.56 10.29
CA PRO A 58 -10.68 -14.10 9.41
C PRO A 58 -11.06 -13.90 7.94
N GLY A 59 -10.09 -13.92 7.05
CA GLY A 59 -10.31 -13.80 5.60
C GLY A 59 -9.30 -12.91 4.89
N ALA A 60 -8.46 -12.18 5.63
CA ALA A 60 -7.42 -11.33 5.05
C ALA A 60 -6.39 -12.12 4.23
N ARG A 61 -6.20 -13.44 4.47
CA ARG A 61 -5.39 -14.31 3.60
C ARG A 61 -5.81 -14.32 2.13
N PHE A 62 -7.04 -13.94 1.83
CA PHE A 62 -7.56 -13.82 0.46
C PHE A 62 -7.37 -12.41 -0.13
N GLY A 63 -6.88 -11.46 0.67
CA GLY A 63 -6.62 -10.08 0.26
C GLY A 63 -5.75 -9.96 -0.98
N PRO A 64 -4.55 -10.59 -1.05
CA PRO A 64 -3.67 -10.48 -2.21
C PRO A 64 -4.35 -10.93 -3.51
N ARG A 65 -5.17 -11.98 -3.45
CA ARG A 65 -5.94 -12.46 -4.60
C ARG A 65 -7.03 -11.49 -5.02
N GLY A 66 -7.78 -10.94 -4.04
CA GLY A 66 -8.86 -9.97 -4.29
C GLY A 66 -8.31 -8.68 -4.90
N ILE A 67 -7.20 -8.15 -4.35
CA ILE A 67 -6.55 -6.94 -4.86
C ILE A 67 -6.07 -7.12 -6.31
N ARG A 68 -5.46 -8.28 -6.64
CA ARG A 68 -5.06 -8.59 -8.03
C ARG A 68 -6.25 -8.62 -8.97
N ALA A 69 -7.38 -9.20 -8.56
CA ALA A 69 -8.59 -9.24 -9.37
C ALA A 69 -9.12 -7.82 -9.62
N ALA A 70 -9.34 -7.03 -8.57
CA ALA A 70 -9.83 -5.66 -8.65
C ALA A 70 -8.87 -4.74 -9.43
N SER A 71 -7.56 -4.96 -9.36
CA SER A 71 -6.56 -4.14 -10.05
C SER A 71 -6.69 -4.14 -11.58
N THR A 72 -7.42 -5.11 -12.14
CA THR A 72 -7.64 -5.17 -13.59
C THR A 72 -8.44 -4.00 -14.12
N GLU A 73 -9.29 -3.40 -13.29
CA GLU A 73 -10.11 -2.22 -13.63
C GLU A 73 -9.25 -0.97 -13.88
N VAL A 74 -8.13 -0.84 -13.14
CA VAL A 74 -7.25 0.33 -13.22
C VAL A 74 -5.98 0.08 -14.05
N ALA A 75 -5.75 -1.13 -14.51
CA ALA A 75 -4.49 -1.56 -15.15
C ALA A 75 -4.12 -0.81 -16.43
N SER A 76 -5.11 -0.27 -17.17
CA SER A 76 -4.92 0.47 -18.42
C SER A 76 -5.00 1.98 -18.25
N LEU A 77 -5.31 2.46 -17.05
CA LEU A 77 -5.53 3.88 -16.79
C LEU A 77 -4.22 4.61 -16.50
N ASP A 78 -4.18 5.90 -16.83
CA ASP A 78 -3.18 6.79 -16.27
C ASP A 78 -3.55 7.09 -14.81
N GLY A 79 -2.55 7.22 -13.93
CA GLY A 79 -2.79 7.55 -12.54
C GLY A 79 -3.41 8.95 -12.40
N PHE A 80 -4.50 9.07 -11.66
CA PHE A 80 -5.07 10.37 -11.30
C PHE A 80 -4.70 10.73 -9.84
N PRO A 81 -4.19 11.92 -9.57
CA PRO A 81 -4.05 13.10 -10.44
C PRO A 81 -2.72 13.21 -11.19
N PHE A 82 -1.92 12.16 -11.26
CA PHE A 82 -0.56 12.17 -11.81
C PHE A 82 -0.52 12.40 -13.33
N ASN A 83 -1.56 11.99 -14.06
CA ASN A 83 -1.71 12.16 -15.51
C ASN A 83 -0.59 11.54 -16.34
N PHE A 84 -0.05 10.42 -15.90
CA PHE A 84 0.88 9.57 -16.65
C PHE A 84 0.68 8.09 -16.29
N ASN A 85 1.20 7.21 -17.12
CA ASN A 85 1.25 5.79 -16.82
C ASN A 85 2.56 5.46 -16.09
N PRO A 86 2.53 4.92 -14.84
CA PRO A 86 3.75 4.63 -14.10
C PRO A 86 4.65 3.61 -14.81
N PHE A 87 4.07 2.72 -15.62
CA PHE A 87 4.79 1.67 -16.32
C PHE A 87 5.57 2.15 -17.56
N ASP A 88 5.41 3.39 -17.97
CA ASP A 88 6.31 4.00 -18.94
C ASP A 88 7.69 4.33 -18.33
N HIS A 89 7.77 4.34 -16.99
CA HIS A 89 8.95 4.73 -16.21
C HIS A 89 9.47 3.65 -15.27
N LEU A 90 8.61 2.71 -14.84
CA LEU A 90 8.94 1.64 -13.91
C LEU A 90 8.80 0.26 -14.54
N ALA A 91 9.82 -0.56 -14.36
CA ALA A 91 9.76 -2.00 -14.61
C ALA A 91 9.14 -2.69 -13.38
N VAL A 92 7.87 -3.08 -13.49
CA VAL A 92 7.11 -3.70 -12.39
C VAL A 92 6.75 -5.12 -12.74
N VAL A 93 6.94 -6.04 -11.78
CA VAL A 93 6.50 -7.44 -11.90
C VAL A 93 5.59 -7.83 -10.74
N ASP A 94 4.70 -8.77 -10.98
CA ASP A 94 4.03 -9.53 -9.93
C ASP A 94 4.90 -10.75 -9.59
N TYR A 95 5.50 -10.74 -8.41
CA TYR A 95 6.44 -11.77 -7.96
C TYR A 95 5.71 -13.00 -7.38
N GLY A 96 4.38 -12.92 -7.28
CA GLY A 96 3.54 -13.95 -6.66
C GLY A 96 3.54 -13.87 -5.15
N ASP A 97 3.09 -14.94 -4.52
CA ASP A 97 2.88 -14.98 -3.07
C ASP A 97 4.02 -15.69 -2.34
N VAL A 98 4.20 -15.32 -1.07
CA VAL A 98 4.99 -16.09 -0.11
C VAL A 98 4.34 -17.45 0.08
N TRP A 99 5.12 -18.52 -0.04
CA TRP A 99 4.61 -19.85 0.32
C TRP A 99 4.64 -20.03 1.83
N LEU A 100 3.47 -20.28 2.41
CA LEU A 100 3.27 -20.47 3.84
C LEU A 100 2.65 -21.84 4.09
N ASP A 101 3.13 -22.53 5.11
CA ASP A 101 2.53 -23.74 5.63
C ASP A 101 1.69 -23.39 6.87
N TYR A 102 0.38 -23.43 6.71
CA TYR A 102 -0.56 -23.10 7.79
C TYR A 102 -0.57 -24.10 8.96
N GLY A 103 0.07 -25.27 8.80
CA GLY A 103 0.34 -26.20 9.89
C GLY A 103 1.42 -25.70 10.86
N PHE A 104 2.22 -24.69 10.43
CA PHE A 104 3.31 -24.13 11.21
C PHE A 104 3.30 -22.59 11.15
N PRO A 105 2.24 -21.94 11.68
CA PRO A 105 2.08 -20.48 11.61
C PRO A 105 3.22 -19.70 12.29
N GLN A 106 3.89 -20.29 13.28
CA GLN A 106 5.04 -19.70 13.97
C GLN A 106 6.22 -19.42 13.04
N ASN A 107 6.29 -20.04 11.87
CA ASN A 107 7.35 -19.82 10.89
C ASN A 107 7.12 -18.58 10.01
N ILE A 108 6.04 -17.82 10.22
CA ILE A 108 5.66 -16.69 9.37
C ILE A 108 6.79 -15.65 9.26
N VAL A 109 7.41 -15.28 10.38
CA VAL A 109 8.47 -14.26 10.41
C VAL A 109 9.64 -14.68 9.52
N GLU A 110 10.18 -15.89 9.74
CA GLU A 110 11.29 -16.43 8.93
C GLU A 110 10.96 -16.50 7.44
N LYS A 111 9.76 -16.98 7.12
CA LYS A 111 9.33 -17.18 5.71
C LYS A 111 9.18 -15.87 4.97
N VAL A 112 8.56 -14.87 5.59
CA VAL A 112 8.38 -13.54 5.00
C VAL A 112 9.72 -12.81 4.89
N GLU A 113 10.55 -12.82 5.95
CA GLU A 113 11.89 -12.22 5.88
C GLU A 113 12.74 -12.82 4.75
N LYS A 114 12.79 -14.16 4.64
CA LYS A 114 13.56 -14.82 3.59
C LYS A 114 13.07 -14.42 2.19
N HIS A 115 11.76 -14.32 2.00
CA HIS A 115 11.16 -13.91 0.75
C HIS A 115 11.48 -12.43 0.42
N ALA A 116 11.26 -11.52 1.36
CA ALA A 116 11.54 -10.10 1.21
C ALA A 116 13.06 -9.84 0.99
N ASP A 117 13.91 -10.48 1.78
CA ASP A 117 15.37 -10.40 1.64
C ASP A 117 15.84 -10.82 0.23
N THR A 118 15.21 -11.82 -0.38
CA THR A 118 15.53 -12.26 -1.75
C THR A 118 15.28 -11.16 -2.78
N ILE A 119 14.21 -10.38 -2.60
CA ILE A 119 13.84 -9.29 -3.49
C ILE A 119 14.70 -8.05 -3.23
N LEU A 120 14.76 -7.62 -1.98
CA LEU A 120 15.45 -6.39 -1.59
C LEU A 120 16.97 -6.44 -1.84
N LYS A 121 17.61 -7.60 -1.68
CA LYS A 121 19.05 -7.79 -1.99
C LYS A 121 19.40 -7.63 -3.47
N GLN A 122 18.41 -7.67 -4.37
CA GLN A 122 18.62 -7.37 -5.79
C GLN A 122 18.52 -5.87 -6.10
N GLY A 123 18.27 -5.03 -5.09
CA GLY A 123 18.01 -3.59 -5.27
C GLY A 123 16.61 -3.28 -5.79
N THR A 124 15.71 -4.26 -5.78
CA THR A 124 14.32 -4.13 -6.22
C THR A 124 13.46 -3.66 -5.04
N SER A 125 12.68 -2.61 -5.23
CA SER A 125 11.71 -2.12 -4.23
C SER A 125 10.55 -3.10 -4.08
N LEU A 126 9.90 -3.10 -2.91
CA LEU A 126 8.85 -4.04 -2.59
C LEU A 126 7.52 -3.30 -2.32
N LEU A 127 6.46 -3.73 -3.02
CA LEU A 127 5.07 -3.46 -2.69
C LEU A 127 4.42 -4.78 -2.27
N SER A 128 3.92 -4.84 -1.04
CA SER A 128 3.36 -6.08 -0.48
C SER A 128 1.85 -5.96 -0.28
N PHE A 129 1.12 -7.03 -0.59
CA PHE A 129 -0.29 -7.17 -0.20
C PHE A 129 -0.38 -8.17 0.92
N GLY A 130 -0.84 -7.72 2.06
CA GLY A 130 -0.93 -8.56 3.22
C GLY A 130 -2.18 -9.40 3.27
N GLY A 131 -2.11 -10.26 4.15
CA GLY A 131 -3.09 -10.82 4.99
C GLY A 131 -3.43 -9.86 6.14
N ASP A 132 -3.34 -10.36 7.37
CA ASP A 132 -3.47 -9.51 8.55
C ASP A 132 -2.25 -8.60 8.74
N HIS A 133 -2.38 -7.60 9.62
CA HIS A 133 -1.36 -6.56 9.78
C HIS A 133 -0.04 -7.07 10.39
N PHE A 134 -0.02 -8.24 11.04
CA PHE A 134 1.21 -8.82 11.58
C PHE A 134 2.30 -9.01 10.51
N VAL A 135 1.93 -9.19 9.24
CA VAL A 135 2.88 -9.40 8.14
C VAL A 135 3.84 -8.22 7.93
N SER A 136 3.47 -7.02 8.39
CA SER A 136 4.32 -5.82 8.31
C SER A 136 5.57 -5.95 9.19
N TYR A 137 5.49 -6.66 10.32
CA TYR A 137 6.65 -6.83 11.19
C TYR A 137 7.85 -7.52 10.50
N PRO A 138 7.73 -8.71 9.90
CA PRO A 138 8.86 -9.31 9.17
C PRO A 138 9.29 -8.50 7.93
N LEU A 139 8.39 -7.77 7.28
CA LEU A 139 8.75 -6.86 6.19
C LEU A 139 9.64 -5.71 6.68
N LEU A 140 9.26 -5.07 7.78
CA LEU A 140 10.05 -4.01 8.43
C LEU A 140 11.43 -4.50 8.86
N ARG A 141 11.54 -5.73 9.40
CA ARG A 141 12.82 -6.35 9.73
C ARG A 141 13.74 -6.47 8.50
N SER A 142 13.19 -6.88 7.36
CA SER A 142 13.96 -7.00 6.12
C SER A 142 14.40 -5.63 5.58
N HIS A 143 13.53 -4.63 5.60
CA HIS A 143 13.88 -3.26 5.19
C HIS A 143 14.92 -2.63 6.12
N HIS A 144 14.76 -2.83 7.45
CA HIS A 144 15.71 -2.33 8.45
C HIS A 144 17.14 -2.85 8.23
N LYS A 145 17.31 -4.11 7.82
CA LYS A 145 18.64 -4.68 7.50
C LYS A 145 19.39 -3.92 6.41
N ILE A 146 18.66 -3.24 5.51
CA ILE A 146 19.22 -2.53 4.36
C ILE A 146 19.32 -1.03 4.61
N HIS A 147 18.27 -0.46 5.22
CA HIS A 147 18.09 0.99 5.31
C HIS A 147 18.39 1.55 6.72
N GLY A 148 18.58 0.69 7.73
CA GLY A 148 18.66 1.12 9.12
C GLY A 148 17.30 1.49 9.72
N PRO A 149 17.26 2.27 10.82
CA PRO A 149 16.03 2.63 11.51
C PRO A 149 15.03 3.36 10.61
N ILE A 150 13.76 2.97 10.69
CA ILE A 150 12.69 3.34 9.75
C ILE A 150 11.75 4.36 10.39
N SER A 151 11.36 5.37 9.63
CA SER A 151 10.19 6.20 9.92
C SER A 151 8.96 5.55 9.32
N LEU A 152 7.94 5.29 10.15
CA LEU A 152 6.71 4.63 9.72
C LEU A 152 5.62 5.68 9.43
N ILE A 153 4.98 5.58 8.27
CA ILE A 153 3.71 6.24 8.00
C ILE A 153 2.63 5.17 7.99
N HIS A 154 1.79 5.20 9.01
CA HIS A 154 0.84 4.15 9.33
C HIS A 154 -0.59 4.68 9.21
N PHE A 155 -1.33 4.17 8.23
CA PHE A 155 -2.76 4.40 8.06
C PHE A 155 -3.53 3.26 8.70
N ASP A 156 -4.40 3.55 9.68
CA ASP A 156 -5.09 2.50 10.43
C ASP A 156 -6.24 3.08 11.29
N ALA A 157 -7.18 2.25 11.68
CA ALA A 157 -8.11 2.53 12.78
C ALA A 157 -7.49 2.25 14.15
N HIS A 158 -6.47 1.39 14.18
CA HIS A 158 -5.81 0.86 15.37
C HIS A 158 -4.37 1.36 15.47
N SER A 159 -3.84 1.45 16.68
CA SER A 159 -2.43 1.87 16.86
C SER A 159 -1.42 0.75 16.63
N ASP A 160 -1.87 -0.49 16.79
CA ASP A 160 -1.06 -1.73 16.71
C ASP A 160 0.19 -1.71 17.57
N THR A 161 0.05 -1.02 18.72
CA THR A 161 1.09 -0.84 19.73
C THR A 161 0.61 -1.27 21.11
N TRP A 162 -0.38 -2.20 21.19
CA TRP A 162 -0.76 -2.80 22.46
C TRP A 162 0.38 -3.64 23.00
N ASP A 163 0.48 -3.70 24.32
CA ASP A 163 1.54 -4.43 24.99
C ASP A 163 1.31 -5.94 24.93
N ASP A 164 2.36 -6.69 24.65
CA ASP A 164 2.38 -8.15 24.65
C ASP A 164 3.72 -8.70 25.20
N ASP A 165 3.86 -10.01 25.26
CA ASP A 165 5.07 -10.70 25.73
C ASP A 165 6.24 -10.68 24.72
N GLY A 166 6.03 -10.13 23.51
CA GLY A 166 7.04 -10.03 22.45
C GLY A 166 7.24 -11.31 21.64
N GLU A 167 6.56 -12.39 21.95
CA GLU A 167 6.66 -13.67 21.24
C GLU A 167 5.40 -13.99 20.43
N ARG A 168 4.30 -13.37 20.81
CA ARG A 168 2.99 -13.63 20.23
C ARG A 168 2.89 -13.19 18.77
N ILE A 169 2.24 -14.00 17.95
CA ILE A 169 1.76 -13.61 16.62
C ILE A 169 0.44 -12.86 16.82
N ASP A 170 0.49 -11.54 16.71
CA ASP A 170 -0.62 -10.65 17.02
C ASP A 170 -0.59 -9.42 16.14
N HIS A 171 -1.72 -9.11 15.47
CA HIS A 171 -1.82 -8.00 14.54
C HIS A 171 -2.03 -6.64 15.24
N GLY A 172 -2.15 -6.60 16.57
CA GLY A 172 -2.35 -5.38 17.36
C GLY A 172 -1.12 -4.91 18.15
N SER A 173 0.01 -5.65 18.13
CA SER A 173 1.17 -5.37 19.00
C SER A 173 2.50 -5.23 18.25
N MET A 174 2.53 -5.55 16.96
CA MET A 174 3.78 -5.72 16.24
C MET A 174 4.59 -4.42 16.06
N PHE A 175 3.97 -3.25 16.03
CA PHE A 175 4.74 -1.99 15.92
C PHE A 175 5.40 -1.60 17.23
N LEU A 176 4.81 -1.95 18.39
CA LEU A 176 5.51 -1.80 19.67
C LEU A 176 6.74 -2.69 19.73
N ARG A 177 6.62 -3.93 19.25
CA ARG A 177 7.76 -4.85 19.14
C ARG A 177 8.84 -4.30 18.25
N ALA A 178 8.51 -3.85 17.05
CA ALA A 178 9.44 -3.25 16.10
C ALA A 178 10.13 -2.00 16.67
N ALA A 179 9.41 -1.16 17.43
CA ALA A 179 9.98 -0.01 18.12
C ALA A 179 10.95 -0.42 19.23
N ARG A 180 10.60 -1.41 20.05
CA ARG A 180 11.48 -1.95 21.11
C ARG A 180 12.76 -2.57 20.55
N GLU A 181 12.71 -3.15 19.37
CA GLU A 181 13.87 -3.68 18.64
C GLU A 181 14.68 -2.60 17.91
N GLY A 182 14.25 -1.34 17.93
CA GLY A 182 14.92 -0.23 17.24
C GLY A 182 14.77 -0.26 15.71
N ILE A 183 13.83 -1.04 15.20
CA ILE A 183 13.50 -1.12 13.78
C ILE A 183 12.76 0.14 13.34
N ILE A 184 11.78 0.58 14.13
CA ILE A 184 11.01 1.81 13.92
C ILE A 184 11.49 2.88 14.89
N VAL A 185 11.52 4.13 14.43
CA VAL A 185 11.76 5.33 15.24
C VAL A 185 10.40 6.00 15.52
N PRO A 186 9.77 5.78 16.68
CA PRO A 186 8.43 6.29 16.98
C PRO A 186 8.29 7.82 16.82
N GLU A 187 9.28 8.58 17.29
CA GLU A 187 9.27 10.05 17.26
C GLU A 187 9.33 10.62 15.84
N LYS A 188 9.77 9.80 14.88
CA LYS A 188 9.81 10.12 13.45
C LYS A 188 8.72 9.39 12.67
N SER A 189 7.74 8.83 13.35
CA SER A 189 6.66 8.04 12.75
C SER A 189 5.32 8.69 13.03
N VAL A 190 4.38 8.55 12.08
CA VAL A 190 3.04 9.14 12.16
C VAL A 190 1.99 8.06 11.91
N GLN A 191 1.05 7.93 12.84
CA GLN A 191 -0.13 7.08 12.74
C GLN A 191 -1.35 7.94 12.38
N ILE A 192 -2.14 7.55 11.38
CA ILE A 192 -3.18 8.39 10.77
C ILE A 192 -4.50 7.62 10.72
N GLY A 193 -5.55 8.20 11.27
CA GLY A 193 -6.89 7.61 11.24
C GLY A 193 -7.29 6.85 12.50
N ILE A 194 -6.40 6.80 13.49
CA ILE A 194 -6.60 6.05 14.73
C ILE A 194 -7.88 6.51 15.44
N ARG A 195 -8.72 5.54 15.82
CA ARG A 195 -9.99 5.77 16.51
C ARG A 195 -10.39 4.67 17.48
N THR A 196 -9.42 3.86 17.84
CA THR A 196 -9.48 2.90 18.95
C THR A 196 -8.62 3.39 20.10
N GLN A 197 -8.97 2.98 21.31
CA GLN A 197 -8.27 3.46 22.49
C GLN A 197 -7.03 2.60 22.76
N ASN A 198 -5.88 3.28 22.86
CA ASN A 198 -4.67 2.76 23.47
C ASN A 198 -4.21 3.76 24.55
N ASN A 199 -3.85 3.28 25.72
CA ASN A 199 -3.50 4.13 26.86
C ASN A 199 -2.08 4.71 26.77
N CYS A 200 -1.28 4.28 25.81
CA CYS A 200 0.09 4.73 25.63
C CYS A 200 0.42 4.93 24.16
N THR A 201 1.02 6.05 23.81
CA THR A 201 1.48 6.34 22.46
C THR A 201 2.82 5.69 22.13
N HIS A 202 3.57 5.26 23.14
CA HIS A 202 4.93 4.72 23.00
C HIS A 202 5.89 5.62 22.18
N GLY A 203 5.64 6.93 22.16
CA GLY A 203 6.42 7.91 21.40
C GLY A 203 5.96 8.14 19.96
N PHE A 204 4.98 7.40 19.48
CA PHE A 204 4.40 7.65 18.15
C PHE A 204 3.58 8.95 18.12
N ASN A 205 3.61 9.62 16.97
CA ASN A 205 2.76 10.77 16.69
C ASN A 205 1.43 10.27 16.12
N ILE A 206 0.32 10.50 16.82
CA ILE A 206 -0.97 9.94 16.46
C ILE A 206 -1.93 11.04 16.00
N LEU A 207 -2.38 10.95 14.76
CA LEU A 207 -3.43 11.78 14.17
C LEU A 207 -4.74 11.00 14.18
N HIS A 208 -5.52 11.19 15.23
CA HIS A 208 -6.83 10.54 15.37
C HIS A 208 -7.80 10.92 14.25
N ALA A 209 -8.67 10.01 13.81
CA ALA A 209 -9.64 10.28 12.75
C ALA A 209 -10.48 11.55 12.99
N PRO A 210 -11.03 11.81 14.19
CA PRO A 210 -11.75 13.06 14.45
C PRO A 210 -10.90 14.32 14.25
N TRP A 211 -9.59 14.24 14.54
CA TRP A 211 -8.68 15.35 14.31
C TRP A 211 -8.48 15.57 12.81
N VAL A 212 -8.26 14.49 12.03
CA VAL A 212 -8.14 14.57 10.56
C VAL A 212 -9.39 15.17 9.93
N HIS A 213 -10.57 14.77 10.38
CA HIS A 213 -11.85 15.34 9.89
C HIS A 213 -12.01 16.83 10.20
N THR A 214 -11.51 17.28 11.35
CA THR A 214 -11.64 18.69 11.78
C THR A 214 -10.64 19.61 11.10
N HIS A 215 -9.38 19.16 10.92
CA HIS A 215 -8.28 19.98 10.43
C HIS A 215 -8.03 19.82 8.92
N GLY A 216 -8.48 18.71 8.34
CA GLY A 216 -8.36 18.44 6.92
C GLY A 216 -6.97 17.94 6.49
N VAL A 217 -6.92 17.49 5.24
CA VAL A 217 -5.74 16.83 4.65
C VAL A 217 -4.49 17.72 4.64
N GLN A 218 -4.66 19.04 4.45
CA GLN A 218 -3.52 19.96 4.39
C GLN A 218 -2.73 20.02 5.70
N GLU A 219 -3.44 20.03 6.83
CA GLU A 219 -2.77 20.02 8.15
C GLU A 219 -2.14 18.66 8.45
N VAL A 220 -2.75 17.56 8.01
CA VAL A 220 -2.14 16.22 8.08
C VAL A 220 -0.83 16.19 7.30
N ASN A 221 -0.85 16.65 6.05
CA ASN A 221 0.34 16.67 5.19
C ASN A 221 1.46 17.51 5.81
N LYS A 222 1.12 18.70 6.28
CA LYS A 222 2.08 19.56 6.98
C LYS A 222 2.69 18.85 8.19
N PHE A 223 1.86 18.22 9.02
CA PHE A 223 2.33 17.51 10.21
C PHE A 223 3.29 16.37 9.86
N ILE A 224 2.99 15.59 8.81
CA ILE A 224 3.88 14.53 8.32
C ILE A 224 5.23 15.10 7.93
N HIS A 225 5.28 16.16 7.11
CA HIS A 225 6.53 16.78 6.64
C HIS A 225 7.32 17.51 7.74
N ASP A 226 6.65 17.99 8.78
CA ASP A 226 7.32 18.54 9.96
C ASP A 226 7.97 17.44 10.82
N THR A 227 7.38 16.24 10.82
CA THR A 227 7.82 15.10 11.64
C THR A 227 8.86 14.24 10.93
N VAL A 228 8.61 13.88 9.67
CA VAL A 228 9.43 12.97 8.87
C VAL A 228 10.30 13.77 7.91
N LYS A 229 11.61 13.52 7.95
CA LYS A 229 12.55 14.21 7.05
C LYS A 229 12.66 13.46 5.71
N SER A 230 12.86 14.18 4.62
CA SER A 230 13.01 13.59 3.28
C SER A 230 14.23 12.64 3.15
N THR A 231 15.17 12.71 4.11
CA THR A 231 16.35 11.83 4.18
C THR A 231 16.11 10.57 5.02
N ASP A 232 15.05 10.54 5.84
CA ASP A 232 14.74 9.37 6.66
C ASP A 232 14.21 8.23 5.76
N PRO A 233 14.60 6.96 6.00
CA PRO A 233 13.98 5.83 5.32
C PRO A 233 12.51 5.72 5.74
N VAL A 234 11.58 5.86 4.80
CA VAL A 234 10.13 5.88 5.08
C VAL A 234 9.47 4.64 4.55
N TYR A 235 8.83 3.87 5.42
CA TYR A 235 7.98 2.76 5.08
C TYR A 235 6.51 3.16 5.27
N ILE A 236 5.67 2.88 4.28
CA ILE A 236 4.23 3.09 4.39
C ILE A 236 3.57 1.75 4.71
N THR A 237 2.77 1.69 5.76
CA THR A 237 1.87 0.58 6.02
C THR A 237 0.45 1.09 5.98
N PHE A 238 -0.37 0.46 5.17
CA PHE A 238 -1.74 0.88 4.93
C PHE A 238 -2.71 -0.24 5.31
N ASP A 239 -3.22 -0.17 6.54
CA ASP A 239 -4.37 -0.97 6.90
C ASP A 239 -5.61 -0.40 6.22
N ILE A 240 -6.33 -1.25 5.50
CA ILE A 240 -7.50 -0.81 4.74
C ILE A 240 -8.63 -0.33 5.65
N ASP A 241 -8.62 -0.73 6.93
CA ASP A 241 -9.62 -0.32 7.91
C ASP A 241 -9.42 1.11 8.44
N CYS A 242 -8.32 1.80 8.05
CA CYS A 242 -8.21 3.25 8.24
C CYS A 242 -9.37 3.97 7.53
N LEU A 243 -9.86 3.41 6.44
CA LEU A 243 -11.03 3.89 5.73
C LEU A 243 -12.30 3.60 6.55
N ASP A 244 -13.30 4.48 6.39
CA ASP A 244 -14.61 4.20 6.97
C ASP A 244 -15.23 2.96 6.32
N PRO A 245 -15.96 2.11 7.07
CA PRO A 245 -16.66 0.95 6.52
C PRO A 245 -17.64 1.24 5.38
N ALA A 246 -18.04 2.50 5.22
CA ALA A 246 -18.82 2.95 4.06
C ALA A 246 -18.01 2.87 2.75
N PHE A 247 -16.67 2.96 2.81
CA PHE A 247 -15.76 2.90 1.67
C PHE A 247 -14.99 1.58 1.60
N ALA A 248 -14.73 0.94 2.74
CA ALA A 248 -13.99 -0.31 2.84
C ALA A 248 -14.62 -1.27 3.86
N PRO A 249 -15.77 -1.88 3.53
CA PRO A 249 -16.42 -2.85 4.41
C PRO A 249 -15.67 -4.18 4.51
N GLY A 250 -14.82 -4.50 3.54
CA GLY A 250 -14.13 -5.78 3.40
C GLY A 250 -12.86 -5.86 4.24
N THR A 251 -13.01 -5.80 5.57
CA THR A 251 -11.89 -5.92 6.52
C THR A 251 -12.29 -6.71 7.77
N GLY A 252 -11.28 -7.11 8.55
CA GLY A 252 -11.44 -7.96 9.73
C GLY A 252 -11.95 -7.21 10.96
N THR A 253 -11.50 -6.01 11.20
CA THR A 253 -11.77 -5.20 12.40
C THR A 253 -12.26 -3.79 12.07
N PRO A 254 -13.40 -3.66 11.33
CA PRO A 254 -13.87 -2.35 10.90
C PRO A 254 -14.30 -1.47 12.08
N VAL A 255 -13.94 -0.19 12.03
CA VAL A 255 -14.35 0.83 12.99
C VAL A 255 -14.99 1.99 12.25
N VAL A 256 -16.15 2.48 12.70
CA VAL A 256 -16.86 3.62 12.09
C VAL A 256 -16.15 4.95 12.36
N GLY A 257 -16.40 5.95 11.53
CA GLY A 257 -15.78 7.28 11.67
C GLY A 257 -14.39 7.39 11.06
N GLY A 258 -14.08 6.51 10.09
CA GLY A 258 -12.80 6.46 9.38
C GLY A 258 -12.64 7.50 8.29
N LEU A 259 -11.53 7.41 7.57
CA LEU A 259 -11.23 8.31 6.46
C LEU A 259 -12.07 7.96 5.24
N SER A 260 -12.41 8.96 4.43
CA SER A 260 -12.85 8.71 3.07
C SER A 260 -11.67 8.31 2.18
N THR A 261 -11.94 7.63 1.07
CA THR A 261 -10.92 7.31 0.07
C THR A 261 -10.23 8.56 -0.48
N VAL A 262 -10.97 9.66 -0.66
CA VAL A 262 -10.40 10.95 -1.11
C VAL A 262 -9.39 11.50 -0.10
N GLN A 263 -9.68 11.46 1.20
CA GLN A 263 -8.75 11.91 2.23
C GLN A 263 -7.47 11.05 2.24
N ALA A 264 -7.64 9.73 2.26
CA ALA A 264 -6.51 8.79 2.29
C ALA A 264 -5.61 8.93 1.06
N LEU A 265 -6.19 8.96 -0.16
CA LEU A 265 -5.43 9.16 -1.40
C LEU A 265 -4.73 10.52 -1.43
N SER A 266 -5.41 11.60 -1.00
CA SER A 266 -4.80 12.94 -0.97
C SER A 266 -3.62 13.03 0.00
N ILE A 267 -3.67 12.30 1.13
CA ILE A 267 -2.54 12.20 2.05
C ILE A 267 -1.42 11.40 1.39
N LEU A 268 -1.72 10.22 0.82
CA LEU A 268 -0.73 9.38 0.13
C LEU A 268 -0.01 10.16 -0.98
N HIS A 269 -0.74 10.91 -1.80
CA HIS A 269 -0.15 11.69 -2.91
C HIS A 269 0.85 12.74 -2.44
N SER A 270 0.72 13.25 -1.21
CA SER A 270 1.65 14.23 -0.65
C SER A 270 3.01 13.66 -0.25
N LEU A 271 3.15 12.33 -0.20
CA LEU A 271 4.37 11.67 0.29
C LEU A 271 5.46 11.50 -0.78
N GLY A 272 5.24 12.01 -1.99
CA GLY A 272 6.13 11.75 -3.13
C GLY A 272 7.55 12.27 -3.01
N ASP A 273 7.80 13.27 -2.17
CA ASP A 273 9.13 13.83 -1.90
C ASP A 273 9.90 13.11 -0.77
N LEU A 274 9.22 12.25 0.00
CA LEU A 274 9.85 11.46 1.05
C LEU A 274 10.65 10.28 0.49
N ASN A 275 11.64 9.79 1.23
CA ASN A 275 12.43 8.63 0.85
C ASN A 275 11.68 7.33 1.09
N LEU A 276 10.70 7.02 0.23
CA LEU A 276 9.89 5.82 0.30
C LEU A 276 10.74 4.58 -0.03
N ILE A 277 10.87 3.66 0.92
CA ILE A 277 11.68 2.44 0.79
C ILE A 277 10.84 1.19 0.57
N GLY A 278 9.56 1.20 0.87
CA GLY A 278 8.63 0.10 0.72
C GLY A 278 7.23 0.48 1.16
N MET A 279 6.26 -0.35 0.78
CA MET A 279 4.86 -0.22 1.21
C MET A 279 4.20 -1.58 1.34
N ASP A 280 3.34 -1.71 2.33
CA ASP A 280 2.34 -2.77 2.35
C ASP A 280 0.90 -2.22 2.42
N ILE A 281 -0.05 -3.05 1.96
CA ILE A 281 -1.49 -2.83 2.07
C ILE A 281 -2.07 -4.11 2.68
N VAL A 282 -2.72 -3.99 3.82
CA VAL A 282 -3.10 -5.12 4.67
C VAL A 282 -4.58 -5.13 5.04
N GLU A 283 -5.03 -6.20 5.69
CA GLU A 283 -6.38 -6.41 6.25
C GLU A 283 -7.52 -6.40 5.24
N VAL A 284 -7.24 -6.50 3.93
CA VAL A 284 -8.29 -6.67 2.93
C VAL A 284 -8.86 -8.09 3.04
N ALA A 285 -10.12 -8.19 3.44
CA ALA A 285 -10.84 -9.45 3.63
C ALA A 285 -12.03 -9.55 2.64
N PRO A 286 -11.84 -10.12 1.44
CA PRO A 286 -12.85 -10.11 0.36
C PRO A 286 -14.19 -10.75 0.73
N ALA A 287 -14.21 -11.65 1.72
CA ALA A 287 -15.46 -12.28 2.18
C ALA A 287 -16.47 -11.29 2.78
N TYR A 288 -16.02 -10.13 3.23
CA TYR A 288 -16.85 -9.07 3.82
C TYR A 288 -16.97 -7.87 2.89
N ASP A 289 -16.35 -7.92 1.72
CA ASP A 289 -16.40 -6.85 0.73
C ASP A 289 -17.74 -6.85 -0.01
N HIS A 290 -18.13 -5.70 -0.52
CA HIS A 290 -19.32 -5.54 -1.32
C HIS A 290 -18.93 -4.98 -2.69
N ALA A 291 -19.23 -5.70 -3.75
CA ALA A 291 -18.89 -5.32 -5.13
C ALA A 291 -17.40 -4.95 -5.30
N GLU A 292 -16.53 -5.60 -4.56
CA GLU A 292 -15.06 -5.42 -4.61
C GLU A 292 -14.58 -4.00 -4.29
N ILE A 293 -15.40 -3.13 -3.66
CA ILE A 293 -15.04 -1.73 -3.41
C ILE A 293 -13.82 -1.57 -2.51
N THR A 294 -13.64 -2.47 -1.53
CA THR A 294 -12.46 -2.48 -0.65
C THR A 294 -11.22 -2.93 -1.42
N ALA A 295 -11.33 -4.01 -2.19
CA ALA A 295 -10.22 -4.51 -3.01
C ALA A 295 -9.82 -3.50 -4.09
N LEU A 296 -10.79 -2.77 -4.68
CA LEU A 296 -10.54 -1.71 -5.65
C LEU A 296 -9.85 -0.50 -5.01
N ALA A 297 -10.24 -0.12 -3.79
CA ALA A 297 -9.55 0.93 -3.04
C ALA A 297 -8.08 0.54 -2.79
N ALA A 298 -7.82 -0.68 -2.33
CA ALA A 298 -6.48 -1.20 -2.13
C ALA A 298 -5.66 -1.25 -3.44
N ALA A 299 -6.27 -1.67 -4.54
CA ALA A 299 -5.62 -1.70 -5.85
C ALA A 299 -5.25 -0.29 -6.34
N THR A 300 -6.13 0.70 -6.13
CA THR A 300 -5.88 2.11 -6.46
C THR A 300 -4.73 2.69 -5.62
N ILE A 301 -4.73 2.43 -4.30
CA ILE A 301 -3.66 2.84 -3.39
C ILE A 301 -2.31 2.28 -3.84
N GLY A 302 -2.26 0.98 -4.19
CA GLY A 302 -1.04 0.36 -4.72
C GLY A 302 -0.61 0.93 -6.07
N HIS A 303 -1.54 1.25 -6.98
CA HIS A 303 -1.25 1.92 -8.24
C HIS A 303 -0.68 3.33 -8.02
N ASP A 304 -1.27 4.10 -7.13
CA ASP A 304 -0.82 5.46 -6.83
C ASP A 304 0.55 5.49 -6.14
N TYR A 305 0.85 4.51 -5.29
CA TYR A 305 2.20 4.32 -4.78
C TYR A 305 3.22 4.09 -5.90
N LEU A 306 2.89 3.29 -6.91
CA LEU A 306 3.75 3.11 -8.09
C LEU A 306 3.90 4.43 -8.87
N CYS A 307 2.87 5.27 -8.92
CA CYS A 307 2.97 6.61 -9.53
C CYS A 307 3.95 7.52 -8.76
N LEU A 308 3.94 7.48 -7.41
CA LEU A 308 4.92 8.21 -6.59
C LEU A 308 6.35 7.76 -6.87
N LEU A 309 6.59 6.45 -6.98
CA LEU A 309 7.91 5.92 -7.33
C LEU A 309 8.33 6.30 -8.76
N ALA A 310 7.38 6.34 -9.71
CA ALA A 310 7.64 6.77 -11.08
C ALA A 310 8.05 8.26 -11.16
N GLN A 311 7.43 9.13 -10.36
CA GLN A 311 7.83 10.54 -10.26
C GLN A 311 9.28 10.70 -9.82
N LYS A 312 9.75 9.89 -8.88
CA LYS A 312 11.16 9.88 -8.47
C LYS A 312 12.12 9.46 -9.59
N LYS A 313 11.64 8.69 -10.55
CA LYS A 313 12.38 8.31 -11.78
C LYS A 313 12.22 9.32 -12.92
N GLY A 314 11.60 10.47 -12.67
CA GLY A 314 11.49 11.56 -13.64
C GLY A 314 10.20 11.56 -14.45
N ALA A 315 9.19 10.77 -14.08
CA ALA A 315 7.86 10.88 -14.68
C ALA A 315 7.29 12.27 -14.39
N GLN A 316 6.77 12.93 -15.43
CA GLN A 316 6.14 14.24 -15.31
C GLN A 316 4.68 14.15 -15.74
N ALA A 317 3.82 14.85 -15.00
CA ALA A 317 2.42 15.01 -15.38
C ALA A 317 2.33 15.55 -16.81
N ARG A 318 1.51 14.91 -17.64
CA ARG A 318 1.13 15.51 -18.93
C ARG A 318 0.32 16.75 -18.63
N THR A 319 0.65 17.87 -19.25
CA THR A 319 -0.14 19.10 -19.13
C THR A 319 -1.53 18.82 -19.70
N ILE A 320 -2.50 18.61 -18.83
CA ILE A 320 -3.90 18.69 -19.24
C ILE A 320 -4.19 20.19 -19.34
N GLY A 321 -4.54 20.66 -20.54
CA GLY A 321 -5.13 21.99 -20.69
C GLY A 321 -6.32 22.05 -19.72
N THR A 322 -6.27 22.96 -18.77
CA THR A 322 -7.33 23.09 -17.77
C THR A 322 -8.58 23.57 -18.51
N MET A 323 -9.63 22.72 -18.54
CA MET A 323 -10.96 23.12 -19.06
C MET A 323 -11.53 24.37 -18.36
N LEU A 324 -10.87 24.84 -17.28
CA LEU A 324 -11.22 26.06 -16.55
C LEU A 324 -10.71 27.35 -17.21
N ASP A 325 -9.78 27.26 -18.17
CA ASP A 325 -9.22 28.42 -18.86
C ASP A 325 -9.90 28.71 -20.21
N GLU A 326 -10.79 27.85 -20.69
CA GLU A 326 -11.67 28.17 -21.81
C GLU A 326 -12.82 29.05 -21.32
N LYS A 327 -12.61 30.36 -21.32
CA LYS A 327 -13.71 31.31 -21.32
C LYS A 327 -14.61 30.93 -22.50
N PRO A 328 -15.93 30.74 -22.31
CA PRO A 328 -16.82 30.51 -23.44
C PRO A 328 -16.63 31.69 -24.42
N SER A 329 -16.17 31.39 -25.61
CA SER A 329 -16.03 32.36 -26.66
C SER A 329 -17.42 32.91 -26.93
N GLY A 330 -17.71 34.06 -26.29
CA GLY A 330 -18.89 34.85 -26.64
C GLY A 330 -18.72 35.34 -28.05
N ASN A 331 -19.49 34.77 -28.96
CA ASN A 331 -20.13 35.43 -30.06
C ASN A 331 -20.81 34.40 -30.97
N SER A 332 -22.07 34.17 -30.77
CA SER A 332 -22.96 33.96 -31.92
C SER A 332 -23.99 35.06 -31.88
N LYS A 333 -23.74 36.08 -32.66
CA LYS A 333 -24.79 36.93 -33.19
C LYS A 333 -25.62 36.05 -34.15
N VAL A 334 -26.85 35.86 -33.86
CA VAL A 334 -28.05 36.17 -34.68
C VAL A 334 -29.26 35.94 -33.82
#